data_a62bc77d9595dd6a815712ae867accbd
#
_entry.id   a62bc77d9595dd6a815712ae867accbd
#
_cell.length_a   1.000
_cell.length_b   1.000
_cell.length_c   1.000
_cell.angle_alpha   90.00
_cell.angle_beta   90.00
_cell.angle_gamma   90.00
#
_symmetry.space_group_name_H-M   'P 1'
#
loop_
_entity.id
_entity.type
_entity.pdbx_description
1 polymer ?
#
loop_
_entity_poly.entity_id
_entity_poly.type
_entity_poly.pdbx_seq_one_letter_code
_entity_poly.pdbx_strand_id
1 'polypeptide(L)'
;MDTHYHSTDHKAFTRSSILQTARGYAAKGIPAFTPKGKQPPTPQPELADRHRRELEDGSGISPEYIASRGYYTASRLVEVPDVFKGRQRRLGLVIPTYSPSGATGFRLRPNVRISPGRKYEQAAGVGSILDVHPFNLARVRNPHVELWITEGEKTADSLASRGECVISIPGVHNFAEKGSRGIEGLPCWDYVPLQGRSVNVVFDSDTLTNPGIQLALERLVTLLEGRGASVYVVYLPEVGDA
;
A
#
# COMPACT_ATOMS: atom_id res chain seq x y z
N MET A 1 -7.86 -17.50 30.18
CA MET A 1 -6.74 -17.74 29.23
C MET A 1 -6.05 -16.41 29.03
N ASP A 2 -4.88 -16.26 29.66
CA ASP A 2 -4.21 -14.98 29.80
C ASP A 2 -3.50 -14.61 28.50
N THR A 3 -3.92 -13.50 27.89
CA THR A 3 -3.25 -12.89 26.76
C THR A 3 -2.07 -12.05 27.28
N HIS A 4 -0.86 -12.54 27.11
CA HIS A 4 0.35 -11.79 27.42
C HIS A 4 0.54 -10.62 26.45
N TYR A 5 0.38 -9.43 27.00
CA TYR A 5 0.73 -8.17 26.37
C TYR A 5 2.26 -7.99 26.48
N HIS A 6 3.00 -8.17 25.39
CA HIS A 6 4.40 -7.77 25.36
C HIS A 6 4.48 -6.31 24.91
N SER A 7 4.78 -5.45 25.89
CA SER A 7 5.22 -4.08 25.65
C SER A 7 6.58 -4.11 24.96
N THR A 8 6.65 -3.65 23.71
CA THR A 8 7.92 -3.41 23.03
C THR A 8 8.33 -1.96 23.21
N ASP A 9 9.51 -1.76 23.78
CA ASP A 9 10.18 -0.47 23.92
C ASP A 9 10.28 0.26 22.57
N HIS A 10 9.66 1.42 22.49
CA HIS A 10 9.78 2.32 21.35
C HIS A 10 11.19 2.90 21.29
N LYS A 11 12.09 2.30 20.52
CA LYS A 11 13.33 2.95 20.11
C LYS A 11 12.99 4.08 19.13
N ALA A 12 13.14 5.31 19.59
CA ALA A 12 13.06 6.49 18.73
C ALA A 12 14.19 6.44 17.69
N PHE A 13 13.83 6.18 16.43
CA PHE A 13 14.77 6.26 15.31
C PHE A 13 15.01 7.73 14.98
N THR A 14 16.26 8.17 15.03
CA THR A 14 16.65 9.52 14.64
C THR A 14 16.74 9.64 13.13
N ARG A 15 16.44 10.85 12.59
CA ARG A 15 16.52 11.19 11.16
C ARG A 15 17.85 10.81 10.50
N SER A 16 18.93 10.77 11.28
CA SER A 16 20.28 10.39 10.84
C SER A 16 20.42 8.89 10.52
N SER A 17 19.78 8.00 11.29
CA SER A 17 19.85 6.54 11.06
C SER A 17 19.10 6.11 9.80
N ILE A 18 18.01 6.80 9.46
CA ILE A 18 17.21 6.51 8.25
C ILE A 18 17.99 6.89 6.98
N LEU A 19 18.68 8.05 6.99
CA LEU A 19 19.50 8.51 5.86
C LEU A 19 20.75 7.64 5.65
N GLN A 20 21.34 7.12 6.74
CA GLN A 20 22.47 6.21 6.66
C GLN A 20 22.10 4.85 6.06
N THR A 21 20.92 4.32 6.41
CA THR A 21 20.39 3.07 5.87
C THR A 21 20.07 3.22 4.36
N ALA A 22 19.43 4.31 3.94
CA ALA A 22 19.13 4.58 2.54
C ALA A 22 20.40 4.73 1.68
N ARG A 23 21.45 5.41 2.19
CA ARG A 23 22.75 5.54 1.52
C ARG A 23 23.51 4.22 1.44
N GLY A 24 23.39 3.34 2.44
CA GLY A 24 24.03 2.02 2.45
C GLY A 24 23.49 1.06 1.38
N TYR A 25 22.22 1.21 0.97
CA TYR A 25 21.64 0.40 -0.11
C TYR A 25 21.99 0.93 -1.50
N ALA A 26 22.10 2.23 -1.70
CA ALA A 26 22.57 2.82 -2.96
C ALA A 26 24.03 2.43 -3.29
N ALA A 27 24.86 2.23 -2.27
CA ALA A 27 26.28 1.85 -2.45
C ALA A 27 26.49 0.37 -2.82
N LYS A 28 25.46 -0.49 -2.75
CA LYS A 28 25.55 -1.93 -3.05
C LYS A 28 25.11 -2.33 -4.45
N GLY A 29 25.01 -1.38 -5.40
CA GLY A 29 24.86 -1.69 -6.82
C GLY A 29 23.57 -2.43 -7.20
N ILE A 30 22.48 -2.25 -6.44
CA ILE A 30 21.16 -2.72 -6.86
C ILE A 30 20.73 -1.83 -8.01
N PRO A 31 20.54 -2.34 -9.26
CA PRO A 31 20.22 -1.50 -10.39
C PRO A 31 18.87 -0.81 -10.15
N ALA A 32 18.87 0.50 -10.23
CA ALA A 32 17.65 1.28 -10.33
C ALA A 32 16.85 0.74 -11.53
N PHE A 33 15.60 0.34 -11.28
CA PHE A 33 14.72 -0.16 -12.32
C PHE A 33 14.45 0.96 -13.33
N THR A 34 15.02 0.84 -14.53
CA THR A 34 14.70 1.72 -15.66
C THR A 34 13.64 1.03 -16.50
N PRO A 35 12.43 1.59 -16.64
CA PRO A 35 11.41 1.01 -17.54
C PRO A 35 11.94 1.06 -18.98
N LYS A 36 12.03 -0.08 -19.65
CA LYS A 36 12.31 -0.14 -21.08
C LYS A 36 11.10 0.35 -21.87
N GLY A 37 11.16 1.57 -22.35
CA GLY A 37 10.18 2.14 -23.27
C GLY A 37 10.54 3.60 -23.54
N LYS A 38 11.18 3.90 -24.69
CA LYS A 38 11.51 5.26 -25.12
C LYS A 38 10.24 5.99 -25.55
N GLN A 39 9.65 6.73 -24.62
CA GLN A 39 8.96 7.98 -24.94
C GLN A 39 9.66 9.08 -24.14
N PRO A 40 9.89 10.29 -24.70
CA PRO A 40 10.37 11.42 -23.92
C PRO A 40 9.37 11.62 -22.78
N PRO A 41 9.84 11.88 -21.55
CA PRO A 41 8.95 12.06 -20.41
C PRO A 41 8.02 13.23 -20.73
N THR A 42 6.75 12.93 -21.00
CA THR A 42 5.71 13.95 -20.89
C THR A 42 5.83 14.50 -19.48
N PRO A 43 5.93 15.82 -19.28
CA PRO A 43 6.00 16.39 -17.94
C PRO A 43 4.86 15.78 -17.12
N GLN A 44 5.20 15.10 -16.02
CA GLN A 44 4.15 14.55 -15.16
C GLN A 44 3.29 15.72 -14.66
N PRO A 45 1.96 15.59 -14.70
CA PRO A 45 1.11 16.63 -14.17
C PRO A 45 1.46 16.93 -12.72
N GLU A 46 1.39 18.19 -12.32
CA GLU A 46 1.71 18.62 -10.97
C GLU A 46 0.70 18.08 -9.95
N LEU A 47 1.14 17.93 -8.71
CA LEU A 47 0.25 17.64 -7.60
C LEU A 47 -0.38 18.95 -7.09
N ALA A 48 -1.67 19.13 -7.29
CA ALA A 48 -2.39 20.33 -6.84
C ALA A 48 -2.36 20.45 -5.31
N ASP A 49 -2.32 21.69 -4.79
CA ASP A 49 -2.18 21.98 -3.35
C ASP A 49 -3.25 21.31 -2.48
N ARG A 50 -4.50 21.19 -2.96
CA ARG A 50 -5.55 20.48 -2.23
C ARG A 50 -5.22 19.00 -2.00
N HIS A 51 -4.65 18.32 -3.00
CA HIS A 51 -4.26 16.92 -2.89
C HIS A 51 -2.95 16.78 -2.10
N ARG A 52 -2.03 17.75 -2.24
CA ARG A 52 -0.84 17.81 -1.41
C ARG A 52 -1.21 17.88 0.08
N ARG A 53 -2.06 18.82 0.47
CA ARG A 53 -2.55 18.94 1.85
C ARG A 53 -3.29 17.69 2.30
N GLU A 54 -4.08 17.07 1.45
CA GLU A 54 -4.75 15.81 1.78
C GLU A 54 -3.75 14.68 2.09
N LEU A 55 -2.63 14.60 1.35
CA LEU A 55 -1.61 13.58 1.56
C LEU A 55 -0.72 13.90 2.76
N GLU A 56 -0.26 15.15 2.88
CA GLU A 56 0.64 15.59 3.96
C GLU A 56 -0.11 15.74 5.29
N ASP A 57 -1.13 16.60 5.35
CA ASP A 57 -1.83 16.94 6.58
C ASP A 57 -2.89 15.89 6.93
N GLY A 58 -3.67 15.47 5.93
CA GLY A 58 -4.79 14.55 6.14
C GLY A 58 -4.38 13.08 6.28
N SER A 59 -3.29 12.66 5.66
CA SER A 59 -2.82 11.25 5.70
C SER A 59 -1.45 11.10 6.38
N GLY A 60 -0.75 12.18 6.70
CA GLY A 60 0.55 12.16 7.37
C GLY A 60 1.66 11.51 6.54
N ILE A 61 1.61 11.65 5.22
CA ILE A 61 2.63 11.13 4.31
C ILE A 61 3.71 12.19 4.13
N SER A 62 4.98 11.83 4.30
CA SER A 62 6.06 12.80 4.13
C SER A 62 6.22 13.23 2.66
N PRO A 63 6.64 14.48 2.38
CA PRO A 63 6.82 14.98 1.01
C PRO A 63 7.75 14.13 0.16
N GLU A 64 8.78 13.54 0.76
CA GLU A 64 9.70 12.63 0.10
C GLU A 64 9.01 11.36 -0.43
N TYR A 65 8.11 10.77 0.37
CA TYR A 65 7.32 9.60 -0.02
C TYR A 65 6.29 9.94 -1.08
N ILE A 66 5.63 11.10 -0.97
CA ILE A 66 4.72 11.61 -2.00
C ILE A 66 5.43 11.74 -3.36
N ALA A 67 6.60 12.37 -3.36
CA ALA A 67 7.41 12.55 -4.57
C ALA A 67 7.88 11.22 -5.16
N SER A 68 8.37 10.30 -4.31
CA SER A 68 8.87 9.00 -4.74
C SER A 68 7.79 8.10 -5.32
N ARG A 69 6.57 8.12 -4.77
CA ARG A 69 5.45 7.37 -5.36
C ARG A 69 5.01 7.97 -6.70
N GLY A 70 5.15 9.28 -6.87
CA GLY A 70 4.74 9.98 -8.09
C GLY A 70 3.24 10.28 -8.10
N TYR A 71 2.63 10.60 -6.97
CA TYR A 71 1.26 11.14 -6.92
C TYR A 71 1.13 12.38 -7.80
N TYR A 72 0.03 12.49 -8.53
CA TYR A 72 -0.26 13.70 -9.30
C TYR A 72 -1.75 13.97 -9.43
N THR A 73 -2.10 15.20 -9.80
CA THR A 73 -3.48 15.61 -10.05
C THR A 73 -3.78 15.60 -11.54
N ALA A 74 -4.69 14.75 -11.99
CA ALA A 74 -5.25 14.85 -13.32
C ALA A 74 -6.28 16.00 -13.34
N SER A 75 -5.89 17.14 -13.90
CA SER A 75 -6.71 18.34 -14.07
C SER A 75 -7.40 18.39 -15.44
N ARG A 76 -6.90 17.60 -16.40
CA ARG A 76 -7.45 17.42 -17.75
C ARG A 76 -7.59 15.92 -18.03
N LEU A 77 -8.58 15.55 -18.85
CA LEU A 77 -8.81 14.13 -19.18
C LEU A 77 -7.62 13.46 -19.89
N VAL A 78 -6.79 14.21 -20.59
CA VAL A 78 -5.57 13.69 -21.22
C VAL A 78 -4.51 13.26 -20.21
N GLU A 79 -4.57 13.77 -18.99
CA GLU A 79 -3.67 13.43 -17.89
C GLU A 79 -4.13 12.19 -17.11
N VAL A 80 -5.36 11.73 -17.34
CA VAL A 80 -5.87 10.50 -16.74
C VAL A 80 -5.26 9.31 -17.47
N PRO A 81 -4.63 8.35 -16.77
CA PRO A 81 -4.02 7.18 -17.39
C PRO A 81 -4.97 6.45 -18.33
N ASP A 82 -4.48 6.03 -19.49
CA ASP A 82 -5.29 5.39 -20.54
C ASP A 82 -5.88 4.04 -20.16
N VAL A 83 -5.42 3.46 -19.05
CA VAL A 83 -6.01 2.24 -18.47
C VAL A 83 -7.45 2.47 -17.99
N PHE A 84 -7.80 3.69 -17.59
CA PHE A 84 -9.18 4.05 -17.26
C PHE A 84 -9.98 4.34 -18.53
N LYS A 85 -11.09 3.65 -18.74
CA LYS A 85 -11.92 3.76 -19.96
C LYS A 85 -13.31 4.31 -19.65
N GLY A 86 -13.92 4.96 -20.63
CA GLY A 86 -15.30 5.41 -20.57
C GLY A 86 -15.61 6.22 -19.31
N ARG A 87 -16.60 5.77 -18.53
CA ARG A 87 -17.06 6.46 -17.31
C ARG A 87 -16.03 6.48 -16.17
N GLN A 88 -14.97 5.67 -16.25
CA GLN A 88 -13.88 5.66 -15.26
C GLN A 88 -12.89 6.82 -15.47
N ARG A 89 -12.85 7.43 -16.66
CA ARG A 89 -12.00 8.60 -16.93
C ARG A 89 -12.58 9.83 -16.23
N ARG A 90 -12.02 10.16 -15.09
CA ARG A 90 -12.45 11.27 -14.23
C ARG A 90 -11.25 12.09 -13.77
N LEU A 91 -11.48 13.37 -13.54
CA LEU A 91 -10.43 14.25 -12.95
C LEU A 91 -10.29 13.93 -11.45
N GLY A 92 -9.06 13.94 -10.97
CA GLY A 92 -8.79 13.61 -9.57
C GLY A 92 -7.33 13.34 -9.25
N LEU A 93 -7.11 12.78 -8.06
CA LEU A 93 -5.79 12.31 -7.62
C LEU A 93 -5.49 10.96 -8.27
N VAL A 94 -4.39 10.89 -9.01
CA VAL A 94 -3.86 9.63 -9.55
C VAL A 94 -2.78 9.10 -8.63
N ILE A 95 -2.90 7.84 -8.27
CA ILE A 95 -2.01 7.12 -7.38
C ILE A 95 -1.36 6.01 -8.21
N PRO A 96 -0.07 6.13 -8.56
CA PRO A 96 0.69 5.02 -9.13
C PRO A 96 0.78 3.87 -8.11
N THR A 97 0.61 2.63 -8.56
CA THR A 97 0.70 1.43 -7.75
C THR A 97 1.84 0.54 -8.21
N TYR A 98 2.51 -0.12 -7.28
CA TYR A 98 3.71 -0.92 -7.53
C TYR A 98 3.60 -2.27 -6.85
N SER A 99 3.50 -3.34 -7.63
CA SER A 99 3.42 -4.70 -7.08
C SER A 99 4.78 -5.23 -6.64
N PRO A 100 4.85 -6.08 -5.61
CA PRO A 100 6.05 -6.85 -5.29
C PRO A 100 6.60 -7.64 -6.48
N SER A 101 5.73 -8.04 -7.42
CA SER A 101 6.11 -8.75 -8.67
C SER A 101 6.82 -7.85 -9.68
N GLY A 102 6.81 -6.52 -9.49
CA GLY A 102 7.31 -5.53 -10.45
C GLY A 102 6.25 -5.01 -11.41
N ALA A 103 5.02 -5.53 -11.38
CA ALA A 103 3.91 -4.95 -12.13
C ALA A 103 3.57 -3.55 -11.58
N THR A 104 3.16 -2.65 -12.46
CA THR A 104 2.76 -1.29 -12.11
C THR A 104 1.33 -1.04 -12.59
N GLY A 105 0.64 -0.12 -11.92
CA GLY A 105 -0.72 0.25 -12.26
C GLY A 105 -1.07 1.62 -11.74
N PHE A 106 -2.36 1.91 -11.74
CA PHE A 106 -2.89 3.17 -11.23
C PHE A 106 -4.19 2.95 -10.48
N ARG A 107 -4.37 3.72 -9.42
CA ARG A 107 -5.66 3.95 -8.79
C ARG A 107 -6.03 5.41 -8.98
N LEU A 108 -7.30 5.69 -9.17
CA LEU A 108 -7.80 7.04 -9.34
C LEU A 108 -8.78 7.37 -8.21
N ARG A 109 -8.57 8.48 -7.53
CA ARG A 109 -9.53 9.07 -6.61
C ARG A 109 -10.17 10.28 -7.27
N PRO A 110 -11.38 10.15 -7.82
CA PRO A 110 -12.06 11.26 -8.47
C PRO A 110 -12.36 12.41 -7.51
N ASN A 111 -12.33 13.65 -8.03
CA ASN A 111 -12.72 14.84 -7.27
C ASN A 111 -14.18 14.79 -6.78
N VAL A 112 -15.03 14.09 -7.53
CA VAL A 112 -16.44 13.86 -7.19
C VAL A 112 -16.62 12.38 -6.90
N ARG A 113 -17.22 12.04 -5.76
CA ARG A 113 -17.49 10.64 -5.38
C ARG A 113 -18.28 9.92 -6.48
N ILE A 114 -17.94 8.67 -6.73
CA ILE A 114 -18.56 7.82 -7.74
C ILE A 114 -19.96 7.43 -7.29
N SER A 115 -20.08 6.98 -6.05
CA SER A 115 -21.30 6.59 -5.36
C SER A 115 -21.06 6.53 -3.84
N PRO A 116 -22.11 6.44 -3.01
CA PRO A 116 -21.91 6.15 -1.59
C PRO A 116 -21.02 4.92 -1.39
N GLY A 117 -20.00 5.03 -0.53
CA GLY A 117 -19.05 3.94 -0.24
C GLY A 117 -17.93 3.73 -1.27
N ARG A 118 -18.04 4.27 -2.50
CA ARG A 118 -16.99 4.11 -3.52
C ARG A 118 -16.20 5.41 -3.73
N LYS A 119 -15.01 5.46 -3.14
CA LYS A 119 -14.09 6.62 -3.18
C LYS A 119 -13.07 6.54 -4.34
N TYR A 120 -12.76 5.33 -4.81
CA TYR A 120 -11.69 5.08 -5.78
C TYR A 120 -12.19 4.32 -7.00
N GLU A 121 -11.57 4.59 -8.16
CA GLU A 121 -11.66 3.79 -9.37
C GLU A 121 -10.46 2.86 -9.48
N GLN A 122 -10.73 1.61 -9.82
CA GLN A 122 -9.74 0.66 -10.32
C GLN A 122 -10.06 0.40 -11.78
N ALA A 123 -9.05 0.32 -12.63
CA ALA A 123 -9.25 0.11 -14.04
C ALA A 123 -9.98 -1.22 -14.30
N ALA A 124 -10.98 -1.19 -15.15
CA ALA A 124 -11.75 -2.39 -15.51
C ALA A 124 -10.86 -3.39 -16.24
N GLY A 125 -10.99 -4.68 -15.90
CA GLY A 125 -10.22 -5.77 -16.51
C GLY A 125 -8.78 -5.88 -16.00
N VAL A 126 -8.35 -5.01 -15.08
CA VAL A 126 -7.07 -5.15 -14.37
C VAL A 126 -7.30 -5.90 -13.06
N GLY A 127 -6.61 -7.02 -12.88
CA GLY A 127 -6.67 -7.80 -11.64
C GLY A 127 -6.20 -6.99 -10.43
N SER A 128 -6.63 -7.40 -9.25
CA SER A 128 -6.11 -6.85 -8.00
C SER A 128 -4.64 -7.19 -7.83
N ILE A 129 -3.86 -6.24 -7.33
CA ILE A 129 -2.45 -6.44 -6.98
C ILE A 129 -2.21 -5.94 -5.56
N LEU A 130 -1.26 -6.54 -4.87
CA LEU A 130 -0.69 -5.95 -3.66
C LEU A 130 0.09 -4.71 -4.08
N ASP A 131 0.02 -3.67 -3.28
CA ASP A 131 0.78 -2.43 -3.55
C ASP A 131 1.85 -2.19 -2.48
N VAL A 132 3.00 -1.70 -2.91
CA VAL A 132 4.16 -1.41 -2.07
C VAL A 132 4.73 -0.07 -2.47
N HIS A 133 5.01 0.79 -1.50
CA HIS A 133 5.74 2.03 -1.80
C HIS A 133 7.11 1.73 -2.42
N PRO A 134 7.58 2.48 -3.47
CA PRO A 134 8.87 2.23 -4.13
C PRO A 134 10.06 2.06 -3.18
N PHE A 135 10.13 2.85 -2.11
CA PHE A 135 11.19 2.74 -1.09
C PHE A 135 11.13 1.43 -0.29
N ASN A 136 10.00 0.75 -0.25
CA ASN A 136 9.82 -0.49 0.50
C ASN A 136 10.00 -1.76 -0.34
N LEU A 137 10.09 -1.68 -1.67
CA LEU A 137 10.16 -2.86 -2.55
C LEU A 137 11.29 -3.83 -2.17
N ALA A 138 12.48 -3.31 -1.86
CA ALA A 138 13.61 -4.15 -1.44
C ALA A 138 13.38 -4.77 -0.04
N ARG A 139 12.77 -4.01 0.87
CA ARG A 139 12.48 -4.45 2.25
C ARG A 139 11.41 -5.53 2.29
N VAL A 140 10.39 -5.42 1.44
CA VAL A 140 9.31 -6.41 1.32
C VAL A 140 9.85 -7.77 0.89
N ARG A 141 10.91 -7.81 0.09
CA ARG A 141 11.58 -9.05 -0.35
C ARG A 141 12.55 -9.64 0.67
N ASN A 142 12.81 -8.95 1.78
CA ASN A 142 13.67 -9.43 2.85
C ASN A 142 12.84 -10.07 3.98
N PRO A 143 12.90 -11.40 4.19
CA PRO A 143 12.11 -12.08 5.22
C PRO A 143 12.48 -11.70 6.66
N HIS A 144 13.67 -11.11 6.87
CA HIS A 144 14.13 -10.70 8.20
C HIS A 144 13.63 -9.30 8.62
N VAL A 145 12.92 -8.61 7.73
CA VAL A 145 12.29 -7.32 8.05
C VAL A 145 10.84 -7.58 8.40
N GLU A 146 10.41 -7.12 9.57
CA GLU A 146 9.02 -7.16 9.99
C GLU A 146 8.12 -6.50 8.93
N LEU A 147 6.97 -7.11 8.66
CA LEU A 147 6.06 -6.67 7.61
C LEU A 147 4.75 -6.17 8.22
N TRP A 148 4.30 -5.03 7.74
CA TRP A 148 2.97 -4.50 8.02
C TRP A 148 2.06 -4.67 6.81
N ILE A 149 0.80 -5.02 7.06
CA ILE A 149 -0.23 -5.12 6.02
C ILE A 149 -1.41 -4.25 6.43
N THR A 150 -1.84 -3.38 5.52
CA THR A 150 -2.99 -2.49 5.74
C THR A 150 -3.86 -2.38 4.50
N GLU A 151 -5.03 -1.76 4.63
CA GLU A 151 -5.88 -1.42 3.49
C GLU A 151 -5.53 -0.03 2.95
N GLY A 152 -5.40 0.07 1.63
CA GLY A 152 -5.28 1.32 0.90
C GLY A 152 -3.87 1.94 0.88
N GLU A 153 -3.53 2.51 -0.27
CA GLU A 153 -2.19 3.00 -0.61
C GLU A 153 -1.75 4.16 0.31
N LYS A 154 -2.67 5.07 0.67
CA LYS A 154 -2.34 6.23 1.51
C LYS A 154 -2.01 5.84 2.94
N THR A 155 -2.74 4.89 3.51
CA THR A 155 -2.46 4.35 4.85
C THR A 155 -1.10 3.65 4.86
N ALA A 156 -0.83 2.84 3.84
CA ALA A 156 0.47 2.19 3.70
C ALA A 156 1.62 3.18 3.57
N ASP A 157 1.45 4.25 2.77
CA ASP A 157 2.48 5.28 2.61
C ASP A 157 2.70 6.11 3.88
N SER A 158 1.64 6.34 4.64
CA SER A 158 1.73 6.98 5.96
C SER A 158 2.61 6.17 6.92
N LEU A 159 2.38 4.86 7.02
CA LEU A 159 3.20 3.96 7.83
C LEU A 159 4.63 3.87 7.28
N ALA A 160 4.78 3.73 5.96
CA ALA A 160 6.08 3.69 5.31
C ALA A 160 6.90 4.96 5.55
N SER A 161 6.25 6.14 5.57
CA SER A 161 6.89 7.43 5.91
C SER A 161 7.45 7.47 7.34
N ARG A 162 6.96 6.60 8.20
CA ARG A 162 7.44 6.44 9.59
C ARG A 162 8.49 5.35 9.73
N GLY A 163 8.92 4.75 8.63
CA GLY A 163 9.99 3.75 8.61
C GLY A 163 9.51 2.30 8.57
N GLU A 164 8.20 2.05 8.54
CA GLU A 164 7.67 0.69 8.49
C GLU A 164 7.82 0.06 7.10
N CYS A 165 7.94 -1.27 7.07
CA CYS A 165 7.90 -2.05 5.84
C CYS A 165 6.47 -2.50 5.59
N VAL A 166 5.80 -1.91 4.60
CA VAL A 166 4.34 -2.02 4.45
C VAL A 166 3.94 -2.54 3.09
N ILE A 167 2.92 -3.40 3.08
CA ILE A 167 2.13 -3.78 1.91
C ILE A 167 0.71 -3.26 2.10
N SER A 168 0.15 -2.66 1.04
CA SER A 168 -1.28 -2.36 0.94
C SER A 168 -2.01 -3.46 0.19
N ILE A 169 -3.13 -3.93 0.75
CA ILE A 169 -4.10 -4.73 0.01
C ILE A 169 -5.15 -3.80 -0.65
N PRO A 170 -5.64 -4.14 -1.85
CA PRO A 170 -6.54 -3.26 -2.62
C PRO A 170 -8.00 -3.22 -2.10
N GLY A 171 -8.21 -3.65 -0.89
CA GLY A 171 -9.46 -3.75 -0.15
C GLY A 171 -9.48 -5.04 0.65
N VAL A 172 -10.20 -5.04 1.78
CA VAL A 172 -10.17 -6.14 2.78
C VAL A 172 -10.49 -7.54 2.21
N HIS A 173 -11.22 -7.63 1.09
CA HIS A 173 -11.56 -8.88 0.43
C HIS A 173 -10.68 -9.19 -0.80
N ASN A 174 -9.80 -8.28 -1.23
CA ASN A 174 -9.13 -8.34 -2.52
C ASN A 174 -7.65 -8.78 -2.44
N PHE A 175 -7.26 -9.44 -1.38
CA PHE A 175 -5.92 -10.04 -1.21
C PHE A 175 -5.81 -11.46 -1.82
N ALA A 176 -6.93 -12.01 -2.28
CA ALA A 176 -7.04 -13.35 -2.83
C ALA A 176 -8.01 -13.36 -4.02
N GLU A 177 -7.94 -14.40 -4.83
CA GLU A 177 -8.81 -14.62 -5.98
C GLU A 177 -9.35 -16.06 -5.97
N LYS A 178 -10.36 -16.32 -6.80
CA LYS A 178 -10.90 -17.67 -6.96
C LYS A 178 -9.99 -18.45 -7.89
N GLY A 179 -9.23 -19.38 -7.33
CA GLY A 179 -8.39 -20.30 -8.07
C GLY A 179 -9.06 -21.66 -8.32
N SER A 180 -8.31 -22.58 -8.89
CA SER A 180 -8.77 -23.94 -9.22
C SER A 180 -9.06 -24.80 -7.97
N ARG A 181 -8.42 -24.50 -6.86
CA ARG A 181 -8.55 -25.20 -5.57
C ARG A 181 -9.36 -24.44 -4.52
N GLY A 182 -10.04 -23.38 -4.93
CA GLY A 182 -10.83 -22.52 -4.05
C GLY A 182 -10.30 -21.09 -4.00
N ILE A 183 -10.30 -20.46 -2.81
CA ILE A 183 -9.75 -19.11 -2.63
C ILE A 183 -8.23 -19.23 -2.46
N GLU A 184 -7.51 -18.64 -3.39
CA GLU A 184 -6.05 -18.63 -3.42
C GLU A 184 -5.56 -17.18 -3.28
N GLY A 185 -4.39 -16.99 -2.66
CA GLY A 185 -3.76 -15.66 -2.59
C GLY A 185 -3.43 -15.13 -3.98
N LEU A 186 -3.45 -13.81 -4.16
CA LEU A 186 -3.02 -13.19 -5.41
C LEU A 186 -1.61 -13.68 -5.80
N PRO A 187 -1.31 -13.86 -7.10
CA PRO A 187 0.02 -14.34 -7.55
C PRO A 187 1.18 -13.48 -7.07
N CYS A 188 0.95 -12.19 -6.80
CA CYS A 188 1.98 -11.30 -6.31
C CYS A 188 2.47 -11.61 -4.87
N TRP A 189 1.75 -12.44 -4.09
CA TRP A 189 2.24 -12.95 -2.81
C TRP A 189 3.48 -13.83 -2.94
N ASP A 190 3.70 -14.45 -4.08
CA ASP A 190 4.88 -15.33 -4.31
C ASP A 190 6.19 -14.54 -4.34
N TYR A 191 6.11 -13.22 -4.47
CA TYR A 191 7.25 -12.30 -4.39
C TYR A 191 7.48 -11.72 -2.98
N VAL A 192 6.70 -12.17 -2.00
CA VAL A 192 6.77 -11.75 -0.59
C VAL A 192 7.17 -12.96 0.25
N PRO A 193 8.45 -13.10 0.64
CA PRO A 193 8.87 -14.18 1.53
C PRO A 193 8.18 -14.06 2.89
N LEU A 194 7.40 -15.07 3.27
CA LEU A 194 6.60 -15.10 4.50
C LEU A 194 7.09 -16.14 5.52
N GLN A 195 7.83 -17.16 5.08
CA GLN A 195 8.30 -18.23 5.96
C GLN A 195 9.14 -17.69 7.12
N GLY A 196 8.67 -17.89 8.35
CA GLY A 196 9.31 -17.41 9.59
C GLY A 196 9.28 -15.89 9.79
N ARG A 197 8.49 -15.15 8.98
CA ARG A 197 8.41 -13.70 9.04
C ARG A 197 7.37 -13.24 10.03
N SER A 198 7.70 -12.20 10.82
CA SER A 198 6.74 -11.46 11.65
C SER A 198 5.89 -10.54 10.75
N VAL A 199 4.57 -10.63 10.87
CA VAL A 199 3.61 -9.87 10.06
C VAL A 199 2.55 -9.24 10.95
N ASN A 200 2.44 -7.91 10.93
CA ASN A 200 1.41 -7.15 11.60
C ASN A 200 0.31 -6.78 10.61
N VAL A 201 -0.93 -7.18 10.88
CA VAL A 201 -2.10 -6.81 10.07
C VAL A 201 -2.88 -5.73 10.82
N VAL A 202 -3.06 -4.57 10.20
CA VAL A 202 -3.80 -3.44 10.75
C VAL A 202 -4.86 -2.97 9.78
N PHE A 203 -6.13 -3.01 10.22
CA PHE A 203 -7.26 -2.47 9.49
C PHE A 203 -7.91 -1.34 10.28
N ASP A 204 -8.79 -0.59 9.63
CA ASP A 204 -9.54 0.49 10.28
C ASP A 204 -10.42 -0.03 11.42
N SER A 205 -10.85 0.87 12.31
CA SER A 205 -11.61 0.54 13.54
C SER A 205 -12.93 -0.21 13.30
N ASP A 206 -13.56 -0.07 12.14
CA ASP A 206 -14.76 -0.83 11.75
C ASP A 206 -14.53 -2.35 11.68
N THR A 207 -13.26 -2.81 11.70
CA THR A 207 -12.90 -4.24 11.77
C THR A 207 -13.53 -4.92 13.00
N LEU A 208 -13.65 -4.20 14.09
CA LEU A 208 -14.19 -4.76 15.36
C LEU A 208 -15.70 -5.01 15.29
N THR A 209 -16.43 -4.26 14.50
CA THR A 209 -17.90 -4.25 14.50
C THR A 209 -18.53 -4.84 13.25
N ASN A 210 -17.78 -4.99 12.15
CA ASN A 210 -18.29 -5.51 10.88
C ASN A 210 -17.93 -6.99 10.68
N PRO A 211 -18.90 -7.93 10.77
CA PRO A 211 -18.64 -9.36 10.60
C PRO A 211 -18.01 -9.74 9.28
N GLY A 212 -18.30 -8.99 8.19
CA GLY A 212 -17.71 -9.22 6.87
C GLY A 212 -16.21 -8.91 6.86
N ILE A 213 -15.80 -7.85 7.56
CA ILE A 213 -14.38 -7.48 7.69
C ILE A 213 -13.66 -8.47 8.59
N GLN A 214 -14.29 -8.92 9.70
CA GLN A 214 -13.73 -9.95 10.57
C GLN A 214 -13.45 -11.24 9.81
N LEU A 215 -14.40 -11.72 9.02
CA LEU A 215 -14.21 -12.90 8.19
C LEU A 215 -13.09 -12.71 7.13
N ALA A 216 -12.98 -11.53 6.56
CA ALA A 216 -11.89 -11.22 5.62
C ALA A 216 -10.52 -11.24 6.32
N LEU A 217 -10.45 -10.69 7.53
CA LEU A 217 -9.24 -10.70 8.36
C LEU A 217 -8.82 -12.14 8.72
N GLU A 218 -9.75 -12.98 9.18
CA GLU A 218 -9.49 -14.39 9.48
C GLU A 218 -8.92 -15.14 8.27
N ARG A 219 -9.47 -14.90 7.08
CA ARG A 219 -8.99 -15.49 5.83
C ARG A 219 -7.59 -15.00 5.45
N LEU A 220 -7.31 -13.71 5.65
CA LEU A 220 -5.99 -13.16 5.42
C LEU A 220 -4.96 -13.78 6.38
N VAL A 221 -5.28 -13.86 7.67
CA VAL A 221 -4.43 -14.51 8.69
C VAL A 221 -4.16 -15.96 8.29
N THR A 222 -5.19 -16.74 7.96
CA THR A 222 -5.06 -18.12 7.49
C THR A 222 -4.15 -18.25 6.27
N LEU A 223 -4.25 -17.33 5.30
CA LEU A 223 -3.39 -17.31 4.12
C LEU A 223 -1.91 -17.08 4.50
N LEU A 224 -1.67 -16.10 5.38
CA LEU A 224 -0.32 -15.71 5.79
C LEU A 224 0.36 -16.80 6.64
N GLU A 225 -0.36 -17.35 7.62
CA GLU A 225 0.11 -18.46 8.46
C GLU A 225 0.32 -19.73 7.65
N GLY A 226 -0.56 -20.02 6.70
CA GLY A 226 -0.39 -21.13 5.76
C GLY A 226 0.86 -21.00 4.86
N ARG A 227 1.40 -19.79 4.74
CA ARG A 227 2.68 -19.50 4.06
C ARG A 227 3.86 -19.39 5.05
N GLY A 228 3.63 -19.71 6.34
CA GLY A 228 4.66 -19.79 7.38
C GLY A 228 4.96 -18.48 8.10
N ALA A 229 4.12 -17.46 8.00
CA ALA A 229 4.28 -16.23 8.77
C ALA A 229 3.81 -16.40 10.23
N SER A 230 4.39 -15.60 11.14
CA SER A 230 3.84 -15.36 12.48
C SER A 230 3.02 -14.08 12.42
N VAL A 231 1.69 -14.21 12.55
CA VAL A 231 0.77 -13.09 12.29
C VAL A 231 0.26 -12.48 13.60
N TYR A 232 0.29 -11.16 13.67
CA TYR A 232 -0.25 -10.36 14.76
C TYR A 232 -1.31 -9.40 14.20
N VAL A 233 -2.48 -9.39 14.81
CA VAL A 233 -3.55 -8.45 14.45
C VAL A 233 -3.48 -7.25 15.37
N VAL A 234 -3.33 -6.07 14.79
CA VAL A 234 -3.24 -4.79 15.50
C VAL A 234 -4.58 -4.08 15.40
N TYR A 235 -5.21 -3.83 16.53
CA TYR A 235 -6.44 -3.06 16.63
C TYR A 235 -6.10 -1.61 16.98
N LEU A 236 -6.57 -0.70 16.14
CA LEU A 236 -6.44 0.73 16.41
C LEU A 236 -7.47 1.13 17.47
N PRO A 237 -7.09 1.95 18.47
CA PRO A 237 -8.07 2.47 19.42
C PRO A 237 -9.08 3.36 18.67
N GLU A 238 -10.33 3.33 19.11
CA GLU A 238 -11.30 4.33 18.67
C GLU A 238 -10.79 5.72 19.06
N VAL A 239 -10.50 6.53 18.05
CA VAL A 239 -10.22 7.95 18.30
C VAL A 239 -11.57 8.58 18.58
N GLY A 240 -11.86 8.82 19.85
CA GLY A 240 -13.06 9.58 20.23
C GLY A 240 -13.06 10.92 19.50
N ASP A 241 -14.20 11.30 18.96
CA ASP A 241 -14.40 12.61 18.36
C ASP A 241 -14.00 13.68 19.40
N ALA A 242 -12.90 14.42 19.08
CA ALA A 242 -12.43 15.53 19.89
C ALA A 242 -13.16 16.80 19.51
#